data_2ef666eebbeb1b2896c9bc0c494f4f5c
#
_entry.id   2ef666eebbeb1b2896c9bc0c494f4f5c
#
_cell.length_a   1.000
_cell.length_b   1.000
_cell.length_c   1.000
_cell.angle_alpha   90.00
_cell.angle_beta   90.00
_cell.angle_gamma   90.00
#
_symmetry.space_group_name_H-M   'P 1'
#
loop_
_entity.id
_entity.type
_entity.pdbx_description
1 polymer ?
#
loop_
_entity_poly.entity_id
_entity_poly.type
_entity_poly.pdbx_seq_one_letter_code
_entity_poly.pdbx_strand_id
1 'polypeptide(L)'
;MIHTYNEYHLGDNLVHLHYLRKVCEQNPDLEFVHHCNKALHFQLEPLVQYQPIELADLSIPPGAINSWIGRENFFYNHPLRQNWVTFHICWFDYLSDLLEVANPIACKEDFWFDYPGLKVLPPMNYDYLVINSPPASGQLPDFDPQFFEKMVRNLCNEGKKVITTARTGMAECTLDHGITVTGIGALSKGAKHIIGVATGPMWTTFNVYNAQTVKSRTFYCAHQTVNLTNNTITKHRLI
;
A
#
# COMPACT_ATOMS: atom_id res chain seq x y z
N MET A 1 9.19 14.56 -20.37
CA MET A 1 8.47 14.67 -19.08
C MET A 1 7.03 14.24 -19.32
N ILE A 2 6.54 13.24 -18.59
CA ILE A 2 5.21 12.63 -18.73
C ILE A 2 4.40 12.97 -17.49
N HIS A 3 3.15 13.45 -17.71
CA HIS A 3 2.25 13.79 -16.62
C HIS A 3 1.29 12.64 -16.33
N THR A 4 1.23 12.19 -15.06
CA THR A 4 0.23 11.25 -14.56
C THR A 4 -0.55 11.89 -13.42
N TYR A 5 -1.75 11.41 -13.13
CA TYR A 5 -2.51 11.92 -11.98
C TYR A 5 -3.36 10.84 -11.32
N ASN A 6 -3.60 11.03 -10.02
CA ASN A 6 -4.55 10.23 -9.24
C ASN A 6 -5.16 11.10 -8.14
N GLU A 7 -6.43 11.44 -8.30
CA GLU A 7 -7.19 12.29 -7.37
C GLU A 7 -7.75 11.54 -6.14
N TYR A 8 -7.56 10.22 -6.10
CA TYR A 8 -8.16 9.37 -5.09
C TYR A 8 -7.25 9.12 -3.87
N HIS A 9 -7.37 7.94 -3.27
CA HIS A 9 -6.83 7.65 -1.96
C HIS A 9 -5.32 7.38 -1.96
N LEU A 10 -4.73 7.46 -0.78
CA LEU A 10 -3.32 7.21 -0.54
C LEU A 10 -2.87 5.83 -1.06
N GLY A 11 -3.70 4.78 -0.87
CA GLY A 11 -3.37 3.42 -1.33
C GLY A 11 -3.17 3.33 -2.85
N ASP A 12 -4.05 3.97 -3.61
CA ASP A 12 -3.99 4.00 -5.06
C ASP A 12 -2.72 4.73 -5.55
N ASN A 13 -2.40 5.87 -4.92
CA ASN A 13 -1.19 6.63 -5.21
C ASN A 13 0.08 5.84 -4.87
N LEU A 14 0.12 5.15 -3.73
CA LEU A 14 1.27 4.31 -3.32
C LEU A 14 1.56 3.22 -4.36
N VAL A 15 0.54 2.50 -4.79
CA VAL A 15 0.67 1.40 -5.76
C VAL A 15 1.09 1.94 -7.13
N HIS A 16 0.52 3.07 -7.56
CA HIS A 16 0.92 3.70 -8.82
C HIS A 16 2.37 4.21 -8.80
N LEU A 17 2.78 4.92 -7.75
CA LEU A 17 4.15 5.40 -7.62
C LEU A 17 5.17 4.25 -7.53
N HIS A 18 4.79 3.12 -6.93
CA HIS A 18 5.62 1.92 -6.98
C HIS A 18 5.82 1.44 -8.42
N TYR A 19 4.76 1.41 -9.23
CA TYR A 19 4.85 1.08 -10.65
C TYR A 19 5.74 2.08 -11.41
N LEU A 20 5.52 3.40 -11.27
CA LEU A 20 6.34 4.41 -11.95
C LEU A 20 7.83 4.30 -11.59
N ARG A 21 8.15 4.02 -10.32
CA ARG A 21 9.55 3.78 -9.93
C ARG A 21 10.16 2.63 -10.71
N LYS A 22 9.43 1.51 -10.83
CA LYS A 22 9.90 0.35 -11.60
C LYS A 22 10.05 0.67 -13.09
N VAL A 23 9.17 1.52 -13.63
CA VAL A 23 9.32 2.04 -15.01
C VAL A 23 10.61 2.84 -15.15
N CYS A 24 10.89 3.79 -14.23
CA CYS A 24 12.11 4.59 -14.25
C CYS A 24 13.39 3.74 -14.09
N GLU A 25 13.35 2.70 -13.24
CA GLU A 25 14.48 1.78 -13.06
C GLU A 25 14.86 1.06 -14.36
N GLN A 26 13.89 0.78 -15.24
CA GLN A 26 14.12 0.14 -16.55
C GLN A 26 14.31 1.14 -17.69
N ASN A 27 13.84 2.37 -17.52
CA ASN A 27 13.85 3.42 -18.55
C ASN A 27 14.39 4.73 -17.93
N PRO A 28 15.70 4.87 -17.74
CA PRO A 28 16.30 5.98 -16.97
C PRO A 28 16.13 7.35 -17.64
N ASP A 29 15.77 7.40 -18.91
CA ASP A 29 15.54 8.63 -19.66
C ASP A 29 14.10 9.16 -19.49
N LEU A 30 13.22 8.40 -18.83
CA LEU A 30 11.84 8.84 -18.57
C LEU A 30 11.76 9.67 -17.29
N GLU A 31 11.07 10.79 -17.40
CA GLU A 31 10.79 11.70 -16.29
C GLU A 31 9.29 11.88 -16.12
N PHE A 32 8.82 11.85 -14.88
CA PHE A 32 7.39 11.95 -14.56
C PHE A 32 7.08 13.13 -13.65
N VAL A 33 5.90 13.72 -13.84
CA VAL A 33 5.23 14.57 -12.86
C VAL A 33 3.93 13.89 -12.46
N HIS A 34 3.83 13.48 -11.20
CA HIS A 34 2.64 12.85 -10.67
C HIS A 34 1.79 13.85 -9.87
N HIS A 35 0.60 14.12 -10.37
CA HIS A 35 -0.35 15.05 -9.75
C HIS A 35 -1.27 14.31 -8.80
N CYS A 36 -1.24 14.70 -7.53
CA CYS A 36 -2.10 14.13 -6.50
C CYS A 36 -2.48 15.19 -5.45
N ASN A 37 -3.36 14.82 -4.53
CA ASN A 37 -3.73 15.72 -3.44
C ASN A 37 -2.49 16.09 -2.62
N LYS A 38 -2.24 17.39 -2.45
CA LYS A 38 -1.11 17.95 -1.68
C LYS A 38 -0.97 17.37 -0.28
N ALA A 39 -2.08 17.05 0.37
CA ALA A 39 -2.06 16.43 1.70
C ALA A 39 -1.39 15.04 1.72
N LEU A 40 -1.22 14.41 0.57
CA LEU A 40 -0.57 13.10 0.44
C LEU A 40 0.95 13.22 0.21
N HIS A 41 1.48 14.36 -0.25
CA HIS A 41 2.89 14.52 -0.65
C HIS A 41 3.83 14.03 0.45
N PHE A 42 3.67 14.50 1.67
CA PHE A 42 4.47 14.09 2.83
C PHE A 42 4.56 12.57 3.03
N GLN A 43 3.47 11.85 2.71
CA GLN A 43 3.41 10.39 2.82
C GLN A 43 4.06 9.68 1.63
N LEU A 44 4.07 10.32 0.46
CA LEU A 44 4.49 9.74 -0.82
C LEU A 44 5.96 10.06 -1.17
N GLU A 45 6.50 11.21 -0.72
CA GLU A 45 7.87 11.63 -0.98
C GLU A 45 8.92 10.53 -0.77
N PRO A 46 8.88 9.72 0.31
CA PRO A 46 9.88 8.67 0.50
C PRO A 46 9.86 7.57 -0.57
N LEU A 47 8.77 7.42 -1.33
CA LEU A 47 8.72 6.47 -2.44
C LEU A 47 9.47 6.99 -3.65
N VAL A 48 9.38 8.28 -3.93
CA VAL A 48 9.94 8.90 -5.15
C VAL A 48 11.34 9.46 -4.95
N GLN A 49 11.83 9.42 -3.71
CA GLN A 49 13.19 9.89 -3.39
C GLN A 49 14.23 9.20 -4.28
N TYR A 50 15.08 10.01 -4.92
CA TYR A 50 16.11 9.58 -5.87
C TYR A 50 15.58 9.00 -7.19
N GLN A 51 14.31 9.24 -7.51
CA GLN A 51 13.71 8.87 -8.79
C GLN A 51 13.44 10.15 -9.62
N PRO A 52 13.40 10.06 -10.95
CA PRO A 52 12.99 11.16 -11.81
C PRO A 52 11.46 11.32 -11.81
N ILE A 53 10.88 11.42 -10.61
CA ILE A 53 9.43 11.56 -10.37
C ILE A 53 9.23 12.76 -9.45
N GLU A 54 8.58 13.80 -9.95
CA GLU A 54 8.16 14.96 -9.19
C GLU A 54 6.72 14.77 -8.70
N LEU A 55 6.43 15.13 -7.45
CA LEU A 55 5.07 15.22 -6.92
C LEU A 55 4.56 16.64 -7.10
N ALA A 56 3.44 16.80 -7.77
CA ALA A 56 2.77 18.07 -7.99
C ALA A 56 1.35 18.09 -7.40
N ASP A 57 0.89 19.28 -7.04
CA ASP A 57 -0.49 19.46 -6.57
C ASP A 57 -1.47 19.06 -7.68
N LEU A 58 -2.67 18.64 -7.29
CA LEU A 58 -3.70 18.16 -8.19
C LEU A 58 -4.17 19.29 -9.13
N SER A 59 -3.43 19.47 -10.21
CA SER A 59 -3.75 20.30 -11.35
C SER A 59 -3.49 19.47 -12.59
N ILE A 60 -4.54 19.01 -13.25
CA ILE A 60 -4.44 18.02 -14.31
C ILE A 60 -4.16 18.72 -15.65
N PRO A 61 -2.92 18.66 -16.17
CA PRO A 61 -2.61 19.25 -17.47
C PRO A 61 -3.26 18.43 -18.61
N PRO A 62 -3.52 19.07 -19.77
CA PRO A 62 -3.99 18.36 -20.95
C PRO A 62 -3.06 17.19 -21.32
N GLY A 63 -3.64 16.04 -21.60
CA GLY A 63 -2.88 14.84 -21.98
C GLY A 63 -2.27 14.06 -20.81
N ALA A 64 -2.48 14.46 -19.57
CA ALA A 64 -2.06 13.69 -18.42
C ALA A 64 -2.77 12.32 -18.34
N ILE A 65 -2.01 11.28 -18.01
CA ILE A 65 -2.51 9.91 -17.89
C ILE A 65 -3.19 9.74 -16.53
N ASN A 66 -4.46 9.37 -16.54
CA ASN A 66 -5.17 8.99 -15.34
C ASN A 66 -4.67 7.61 -14.85
N SER A 67 -4.08 7.55 -13.68
CA SER A 67 -3.51 6.33 -13.11
C SER A 67 -4.43 5.62 -12.13
N TRP A 68 -5.65 6.12 -11.93
CA TRP A 68 -6.60 5.45 -11.06
C TRP A 68 -7.21 4.21 -11.73
N ILE A 69 -7.05 3.08 -11.08
CA ILE A 69 -7.50 1.76 -11.58
C ILE A 69 -9.02 1.67 -11.82
N GLY A 70 -9.82 2.53 -11.19
CA GLY A 70 -11.28 2.58 -11.38
C GLY A 70 -11.77 3.40 -12.57
N ARG A 71 -10.86 4.03 -13.35
CA ARG A 71 -11.24 4.85 -14.49
C ARG A 71 -11.99 4.07 -15.57
N GLU A 72 -12.88 4.75 -16.30
CA GLU A 72 -13.56 4.22 -17.49
C GLU A 72 -14.22 2.85 -17.29
N ASN A 73 -14.67 2.56 -16.06
CA ASN A 73 -15.23 1.26 -15.69
C ASN A 73 -14.27 0.07 -15.86
N PHE A 74 -12.97 0.29 -16.00
CA PHE A 74 -11.96 -0.77 -16.09
C PHE A 74 -12.13 -1.75 -14.94
N PHE A 75 -12.14 -1.23 -13.70
CA PHE A 75 -12.33 -2.03 -12.50
C PHE A 75 -13.64 -2.82 -12.51
N TYR A 76 -14.77 -2.16 -12.79
CA TYR A 76 -16.09 -2.76 -12.62
C TYR A 76 -16.37 -3.90 -13.60
N ASN A 77 -15.78 -3.83 -14.79
CA ASN A 77 -16.02 -4.79 -15.87
C ASN A 77 -14.93 -5.86 -15.98
N HIS A 78 -13.82 -5.74 -15.25
CA HIS A 78 -12.70 -6.66 -15.40
C HIS A 78 -12.96 -8.00 -14.67
N PRO A 79 -12.74 -9.16 -15.34
CA PRO A 79 -13.03 -10.47 -14.77
C PRO A 79 -12.17 -10.80 -13.53
N LEU A 80 -10.96 -10.24 -13.44
CA LEU A 80 -10.02 -10.49 -12.34
C LEU A 80 -10.14 -9.53 -11.16
N ARG A 81 -11.13 -8.63 -11.16
CA ARG A 81 -11.30 -7.61 -10.11
C ARG A 81 -11.34 -8.13 -8.67
N GLN A 82 -11.69 -9.41 -8.50
CA GLN A 82 -11.72 -10.06 -7.19
C GLN A 82 -10.32 -10.40 -6.66
N ASN A 83 -9.32 -10.45 -7.53
CA ASN A 83 -7.93 -10.77 -7.22
C ASN A 83 -7.08 -9.50 -7.28
N TRP A 84 -6.96 -8.81 -6.16
CA TRP A 84 -6.40 -7.47 -6.10
C TRP A 84 -5.02 -7.32 -6.76
N VAL A 85 -4.08 -8.22 -6.45
CA VAL A 85 -2.72 -8.14 -7.03
C VAL A 85 -2.74 -8.42 -8.54
N THR A 86 -3.40 -9.50 -8.97
CA THR A 86 -3.50 -9.86 -10.38
C THR A 86 -4.20 -8.76 -11.18
N PHE A 87 -5.22 -8.13 -10.59
CA PHE A 87 -5.93 -7.04 -11.22
C PHE A 87 -5.03 -5.80 -11.42
N HIS A 88 -4.17 -5.45 -10.44
CA HIS A 88 -3.20 -4.38 -10.60
C HIS A 88 -2.16 -4.69 -11.68
N ILE A 89 -1.71 -5.93 -11.79
CA ILE A 89 -0.79 -6.33 -12.87
C ILE A 89 -1.43 -6.06 -14.24
N CYS A 90 -2.69 -6.44 -14.44
CA CYS A 90 -3.41 -6.12 -15.68
C CYS A 90 -3.56 -4.60 -15.91
N TRP A 91 -3.73 -3.84 -14.83
CA TRP A 91 -3.76 -2.39 -14.91
C TRP A 91 -2.40 -1.80 -15.31
N PHE A 92 -1.32 -2.36 -14.82
CA PHE A 92 0.04 -1.96 -15.21
C PHE A 92 0.37 -2.33 -16.65
N ASP A 93 -0.14 -3.46 -17.17
CA ASP A 93 -0.06 -3.78 -18.61
C ASP A 93 -0.69 -2.65 -19.42
N TYR A 94 -1.91 -2.26 -19.07
CA TYR A 94 -2.60 -1.15 -19.74
C TYR A 94 -1.83 0.18 -19.65
N LEU A 95 -1.29 0.55 -18.48
CA LEU A 95 -0.50 1.77 -18.33
C LEU A 95 0.82 1.70 -19.11
N SER A 96 1.44 0.53 -19.18
CA SER A 96 2.67 0.29 -19.94
C SER A 96 2.45 0.46 -21.44
N ASP A 97 1.32 -0.02 -21.95
CA ASP A 97 0.92 0.22 -23.35
C ASP A 97 0.74 1.72 -23.64
N LEU A 98 0.13 2.48 -22.72
CA LEU A 98 -0.02 3.95 -22.85
C LEU A 98 1.33 4.68 -22.81
N LEU A 99 2.29 4.14 -22.09
CA LEU A 99 3.63 4.72 -21.94
C LEU A 99 4.61 4.21 -23.03
N GLU A 100 4.20 3.26 -23.83
CA GLU A 100 5.02 2.57 -24.84
C GLU A 100 6.29 1.93 -24.23
N VAL A 101 6.14 1.32 -23.03
CA VAL A 101 7.20 0.62 -22.29
C VAL A 101 6.82 -0.81 -21.95
N ALA A 102 7.80 -1.66 -21.64
CA ALA A 102 7.52 -2.97 -21.08
C ALA A 102 6.95 -2.83 -19.65
N ASN A 103 5.98 -3.67 -19.27
CA ASN A 103 5.47 -3.68 -17.89
C ASN A 103 6.54 -4.23 -16.93
N PRO A 104 7.06 -3.39 -15.99
CA PRO A 104 8.08 -3.82 -15.03
C PRO A 104 7.51 -4.68 -13.89
N ILE A 105 6.18 -4.77 -13.76
CA ILE A 105 5.48 -5.58 -12.75
C ILE A 105 4.57 -6.58 -13.47
N ALA A 106 5.18 -7.50 -14.21
CA ALA A 106 4.46 -8.47 -15.04
C ALA A 106 3.98 -9.71 -14.26
N CYS A 107 4.49 -9.94 -13.05
CA CYS A 107 4.10 -11.06 -12.21
C CYS A 107 4.00 -10.66 -10.73
N LYS A 108 3.53 -11.59 -9.88
CA LYS A 108 3.35 -11.34 -8.44
C LYS A 108 4.67 -11.11 -7.72
N GLU A 109 5.73 -11.72 -8.19
CA GLU A 109 7.07 -11.60 -7.63
C GLU A 109 7.63 -10.18 -7.81
N ASP A 110 7.22 -9.48 -8.85
CA ASP A 110 7.62 -8.10 -9.13
C ASP A 110 6.81 -7.08 -8.33
N PHE A 111 5.67 -7.46 -7.77
CA PHE A 111 4.73 -6.57 -7.08
C PHE A 111 5.24 -6.10 -5.71
N TRP A 112 6.28 -6.70 -5.15
CA TRP A 112 6.79 -6.35 -3.84
C TRP A 112 7.36 -4.93 -3.81
N PHE A 113 6.90 -4.14 -2.84
CA PHE A 113 7.42 -2.80 -2.65
C PHE A 113 8.92 -2.83 -2.28
N ASP A 114 9.69 -2.02 -3.00
CA ASP A 114 11.11 -1.78 -2.73
C ASP A 114 11.39 -0.28 -2.90
N TYR A 115 11.58 0.45 -1.83
CA TYR A 115 11.89 1.88 -1.83
C TYR A 115 12.93 2.22 -0.76
N PRO A 116 13.69 3.32 -0.92
CA PRO A 116 14.81 3.66 -0.03
C PRO A 116 14.43 3.75 1.45
N GLY A 117 13.24 4.28 1.75
CA GLY A 117 12.72 4.41 3.12
C GLY A 117 12.57 3.09 3.88
N LEU A 118 12.49 1.95 3.19
CA LEU A 118 12.48 0.63 3.84
C LEU A 118 13.78 0.31 4.57
N LYS A 119 14.89 0.96 4.24
CA LYS A 119 16.21 0.70 4.84
C LYS A 119 16.45 1.51 6.12
N VAL A 120 15.70 2.58 6.33
CA VAL A 120 16.03 3.64 7.30
C VAL A 120 15.71 3.25 8.75
N LEU A 121 14.67 2.46 9.01
CA LEU A 121 14.31 2.09 10.37
C LEU A 121 14.95 0.75 10.76
N PRO A 122 15.61 0.66 11.94
CA PRO A 122 16.04 -0.62 12.46
C PRO A 122 14.82 -1.51 12.70
N PRO A 123 14.95 -2.84 12.53
CA PRO A 123 13.87 -3.76 12.79
C PRO A 123 13.46 -3.66 14.27
N MET A 124 12.29 -3.15 14.54
CA MET A 124 11.69 -3.16 15.87
C MET A 124 11.02 -4.54 16.05
N ASN A 125 11.34 -5.24 17.12
CA ASN A 125 10.82 -6.58 17.39
C ASN A 125 9.42 -6.52 17.97
N TYR A 126 8.41 -6.56 17.10
CA TYR A 126 7.02 -6.76 17.49
C TYR A 126 6.53 -8.15 17.11
N ASP A 127 5.66 -8.71 17.95
CA ASP A 127 4.95 -9.92 17.55
C ASP A 127 3.87 -9.58 16.52
N TYR A 128 3.18 -8.44 16.71
CA TYR A 128 2.08 -8.00 15.85
C TYR A 128 2.21 -6.53 15.45
N LEU A 129 2.04 -6.28 14.15
CA LEU A 129 1.67 -4.97 13.61
C LEU A 129 0.18 -5.01 13.26
N VAL A 130 -0.60 -4.13 13.89
CA VAL A 130 -2.05 -4.02 13.65
C VAL A 130 -2.36 -2.72 12.94
N ILE A 131 -2.81 -2.81 11.68
CA ILE A 131 -3.21 -1.68 10.86
C ILE A 131 -4.71 -1.47 11.04
N ASN A 132 -5.04 -0.64 12.02
CA ASN A 132 -6.40 -0.37 12.49
C ASN A 132 -6.87 1.05 12.19
N SER A 133 -6.21 1.75 11.27
CA SER A 133 -6.67 3.06 10.82
C SER A 133 -7.96 2.90 10.01
N PRO A 134 -8.97 3.76 10.23
CA PRO A 134 -10.21 3.73 9.47
C PRO A 134 -9.95 3.84 7.96
N PRO A 135 -10.59 3.00 7.12
CA PRO A 135 -10.47 3.14 5.68
C PRO A 135 -11.23 4.40 5.21
N ALA A 136 -10.56 5.22 4.41
CA ALA A 136 -11.22 6.37 3.75
C ALA A 136 -12.05 5.94 2.53
N SER A 137 -11.90 4.71 2.08
CA SER A 137 -12.62 4.11 0.96
C SER A 137 -13.67 3.11 1.44
N GLY A 138 -14.61 2.73 0.59
CA GLY A 138 -15.61 1.69 0.88
C GLY A 138 -15.06 0.26 0.96
N GLN A 139 -13.76 0.08 1.14
CA GLN A 139 -13.08 -1.23 1.16
C GLN A 139 -13.49 -2.12 2.33
N LEU A 140 -13.95 -1.53 3.43
CA LEU A 140 -14.49 -2.24 4.59
C LEU A 140 -15.61 -1.39 5.20
N PRO A 141 -16.84 -1.47 4.67
CA PRO A 141 -17.97 -0.62 5.11
C PRO A 141 -18.41 -0.87 6.56
N ASP A 142 -18.17 -2.08 7.06
CA ASP A 142 -18.44 -2.51 8.43
C ASP A 142 -17.26 -2.30 9.38
N PHE A 143 -16.34 -1.37 9.06
CA PHE A 143 -15.22 -1.07 9.92
C PHE A 143 -15.66 -0.69 11.33
N ASP A 144 -15.17 -1.45 12.32
CA ASP A 144 -15.45 -1.22 13.73
C ASP A 144 -14.15 -1.04 14.52
N PRO A 145 -13.88 0.17 15.06
CA PRO A 145 -12.71 0.39 15.90
C PRO A 145 -12.70 -0.47 17.17
N GLN A 146 -13.88 -0.80 17.72
CA GLN A 146 -13.99 -1.60 18.94
C GLN A 146 -13.56 -3.06 18.73
N PHE A 147 -13.79 -3.59 17.54
CA PHE A 147 -13.27 -4.90 17.16
C PHE A 147 -11.74 -4.94 17.24
N PHE A 148 -11.04 -3.94 16.68
CA PHE A 148 -9.59 -3.83 16.75
C PHE A 148 -9.08 -3.55 18.16
N GLU A 149 -9.75 -2.70 18.93
CA GLU A 149 -9.43 -2.43 20.33
C GLU A 149 -9.48 -3.73 21.17
N LYS A 150 -10.54 -4.52 21.02
CA LYS A 150 -10.70 -5.81 21.70
C LYS A 150 -9.61 -6.81 21.28
N MET A 151 -9.31 -6.88 19.98
CA MET A 151 -8.25 -7.73 19.46
C MET A 151 -6.88 -7.36 20.05
N VAL A 152 -6.50 -6.09 20.01
CA VAL A 152 -5.23 -5.59 20.55
C VAL A 152 -5.14 -5.88 22.04
N ARG A 153 -6.21 -5.63 22.80
CA ARG A 153 -6.29 -5.93 24.25
C ARG A 153 -6.02 -7.40 24.52
N ASN A 154 -6.62 -8.30 23.76
CA ASN A 154 -6.40 -9.74 23.94
C ASN A 154 -4.94 -10.12 23.67
N LEU A 155 -4.34 -9.62 22.58
CA LEU A 155 -2.94 -9.87 22.25
C LEU A 155 -1.99 -9.36 23.35
N CYS A 156 -2.23 -8.15 23.87
CA CYS A 156 -1.43 -7.57 24.96
C CYS A 156 -1.57 -8.39 26.25
N ASN A 157 -2.78 -8.86 26.59
CA ASN A 157 -3.03 -9.71 27.75
C ASN A 157 -2.34 -11.08 27.63
N GLU A 158 -2.12 -11.57 26.41
CA GLU A 158 -1.32 -12.77 26.13
C GLU A 158 0.20 -12.49 26.16
N GLY A 159 0.63 -11.29 26.54
CA GLY A 159 2.03 -10.89 26.62
C GLY A 159 2.69 -10.64 25.25
N LYS A 160 1.91 -10.44 24.18
CA LYS A 160 2.45 -10.11 22.85
C LYS A 160 2.87 -8.65 22.79
N LYS A 161 3.98 -8.39 22.12
CA LYS A 161 4.38 -7.02 21.77
C LYS A 161 3.62 -6.58 20.53
N VAL A 162 2.76 -5.55 20.69
CA VAL A 162 1.88 -5.06 19.65
C VAL A 162 2.16 -3.60 19.35
N ILE A 163 2.19 -3.23 18.08
CA ILE A 163 2.15 -1.84 17.63
C ILE A 163 0.96 -1.63 16.67
N THR A 164 0.31 -0.48 16.76
CA THR A 164 -0.92 -0.15 16.03
C THR A 164 -0.73 1.10 15.17
N THR A 165 -1.55 1.28 14.14
CA THR A 165 -1.54 2.50 13.31
C THR A 165 -2.56 3.55 13.75
N ALA A 166 -3.54 3.19 14.57
CA ALA A 166 -4.41 4.11 15.29
C ALA A 166 -4.35 3.80 16.78
N ARG A 167 -4.48 4.82 17.63
CA ARG A 167 -4.33 4.67 19.09
C ARG A 167 -5.33 3.70 19.67
N THR A 168 -4.83 2.85 20.55
CA THR A 168 -5.59 1.94 21.42
C THR A 168 -5.15 2.13 22.85
N GLY A 169 -5.94 1.62 23.82
CA GLY A 169 -5.65 1.82 25.24
C GLY A 169 -4.43 1.03 25.77
N MET A 170 -3.84 0.09 25.02
CA MET A 170 -2.86 -0.85 25.55
C MET A 170 -1.58 -1.05 24.71
N ALA A 171 -1.60 -0.69 23.43
CA ALA A 171 -0.46 -0.90 22.55
C ALA A 171 0.22 0.42 22.16
N GLU A 172 1.51 0.35 21.83
CA GLU A 172 2.22 1.45 21.18
C GLU A 172 1.54 1.82 19.86
N CYS A 173 1.61 3.10 19.48
CA CYS A 173 1.02 3.59 18.25
C CYS A 173 2.08 4.24 17.35
N THR A 174 2.06 3.94 16.06
CA THR A 174 2.96 4.56 15.07
C THR A 174 2.84 6.09 15.03
N LEU A 175 1.65 6.64 15.34
CA LEU A 175 1.43 8.08 15.41
C LEU A 175 2.22 8.75 16.53
N ASP A 176 2.45 8.08 17.65
CA ASP A 176 3.19 8.62 18.79
C ASP A 176 4.69 8.75 18.48
N HIS A 177 5.16 8.05 17.46
CA HIS A 177 6.53 8.09 16.96
C HIS A 177 6.68 8.88 15.66
N GLY A 178 5.63 9.54 15.18
CA GLY A 178 5.66 10.30 13.91
C GLY A 178 5.92 9.42 12.67
N ILE A 179 5.61 8.13 12.73
CA ILE A 179 5.89 7.18 11.65
C ILE A 179 4.88 7.39 10.50
N THR A 180 5.40 7.68 9.32
CA THR A 180 4.63 7.84 8.09
C THR A 180 4.16 6.50 7.54
N VAL A 181 3.29 6.52 6.52
CA VAL A 181 2.83 5.29 5.85
C VAL A 181 3.99 4.48 5.27
N THR A 182 4.95 5.14 4.66
CA THR A 182 6.19 4.48 4.17
C THR A 182 7.06 3.96 5.31
N GLY A 183 7.09 4.68 6.43
CA GLY A 183 7.74 4.23 7.67
C GLY A 183 7.07 2.98 8.26
N ILE A 184 5.75 2.82 8.11
CA ILE A 184 5.03 1.59 8.51
C ILE A 184 5.55 0.39 7.71
N GLY A 185 5.83 0.55 6.41
CA GLY A 185 6.47 -0.48 5.62
C GLY A 185 7.83 -0.90 6.18
N ALA A 186 8.68 0.06 6.55
CA ALA A 186 9.98 -0.20 7.17
C ALA A 186 9.84 -0.89 8.54
N LEU A 187 8.91 -0.42 9.38
CA LEU A 187 8.60 -1.00 10.69
C LEU A 187 8.13 -2.45 10.58
N SER A 188 7.36 -2.75 9.55
CA SER A 188 6.76 -4.07 9.34
C SER A 188 7.79 -5.21 9.18
N LYS A 189 9.05 -4.88 8.86
CA LYS A 189 10.17 -5.85 8.79
C LYS A 189 10.39 -6.58 10.11
N GLY A 190 10.09 -5.93 11.23
CA GLY A 190 10.26 -6.49 12.57
C GLY A 190 9.03 -7.22 13.11
N ALA A 191 7.92 -7.23 12.37
CA ALA A 191 6.70 -7.89 12.82
C ALA A 191 6.65 -9.36 12.38
N LYS A 192 6.25 -10.26 13.32
CA LYS A 192 6.01 -11.66 12.99
C LYS A 192 4.65 -11.86 12.32
N HIS A 193 3.67 -11.09 12.73
CA HIS A 193 2.30 -11.14 12.24
C HIS A 193 1.80 -9.73 11.88
N ILE A 194 1.11 -9.62 10.76
CA ILE A 194 0.50 -8.36 10.33
C ILE A 194 -1.01 -8.59 10.20
N ILE A 195 -1.78 -7.74 10.85
CA ILE A 195 -3.25 -7.78 10.78
C ILE A 195 -3.71 -6.39 10.39
N GLY A 196 -4.59 -6.26 9.40
CA GLY A 196 -5.04 -4.92 9.07
C GLY A 196 -6.13 -4.81 8.02
N VAL A 197 -6.60 -3.59 7.89
CA VAL A 197 -7.60 -3.18 6.92
C VAL A 197 -6.95 -2.84 5.59
N ALA A 198 -7.68 -3.03 4.49
CA ALA A 198 -7.28 -2.64 3.14
C ALA A 198 -7.13 -1.11 3.01
N THR A 199 -6.02 -0.59 3.49
CA THR A 199 -5.67 0.84 3.48
C THR A 199 -4.24 1.03 2.97
N GLY A 200 -3.86 2.27 2.65
CA GLY A 200 -2.49 2.59 2.20
C GLY A 200 -1.39 1.99 3.07
N PRO A 201 -1.43 2.10 4.41
CA PRO A 201 -0.46 1.47 5.31
C PRO A 201 -0.31 -0.04 5.12
N MET A 202 -1.38 -0.75 4.81
CA MET A 202 -1.32 -2.20 4.60
C MET A 202 -0.51 -2.56 3.35
N TRP A 203 -0.62 -1.77 2.28
CA TRP A 203 0.12 -2.01 1.04
C TRP A 203 1.63 -1.93 1.25
N THR A 204 2.14 -0.98 2.03
CA THR A 204 3.58 -0.85 2.28
C THR A 204 4.17 -2.03 3.04
N THR A 205 3.33 -2.85 3.70
CA THR A 205 3.78 -4.09 4.36
C THR A 205 4.05 -5.23 3.38
N PHE A 206 3.60 -5.12 2.12
CA PHE A 206 3.98 -6.05 1.06
C PHE A 206 5.31 -5.60 0.43
N ASN A 207 6.38 -5.66 1.18
CA ASN A 207 7.72 -5.25 0.75
C ASN A 207 8.70 -6.42 0.69
N VAL A 208 9.79 -6.24 -0.05
CA VAL A 208 10.79 -7.30 -0.33
C VAL A 208 11.36 -7.95 0.93
N TYR A 209 11.45 -7.23 2.04
CA TYR A 209 11.95 -7.77 3.31
C TYR A 209 10.94 -8.71 3.99
N ASN A 210 9.65 -8.51 3.74
CA ASN A 210 8.57 -9.26 4.38
C ASN A 210 8.14 -10.49 3.58
N ALA A 211 8.63 -10.65 2.37
CA ALA A 211 8.23 -11.74 1.49
C ALA A 211 8.39 -13.11 2.14
N GLN A 212 9.44 -13.29 2.94
CA GLN A 212 9.80 -14.57 3.60
C GLN A 212 9.76 -14.52 5.12
N THR A 213 9.76 -13.35 5.75
CA THR A 213 9.94 -13.20 7.21
C THR A 213 8.65 -13.17 7.99
N VAL A 214 7.59 -12.59 7.42
CA VAL A 214 6.28 -12.48 8.08
C VAL A 214 5.57 -13.84 8.07
N LYS A 215 5.24 -14.35 9.28
CA LYS A 215 4.60 -15.67 9.44
C LYS A 215 3.17 -15.70 8.96
N SER A 216 2.42 -14.63 9.17
CA SER A 216 1.05 -14.50 8.66
C SER A 216 0.63 -13.06 8.43
N ARG A 217 -0.25 -12.88 7.44
CA ARG A 217 -0.99 -11.63 7.19
C ARG A 217 -2.47 -11.90 7.23
N THR A 218 -3.22 -11.09 7.97
CA THR A 218 -4.68 -11.07 7.90
C THR A 218 -5.12 -9.75 7.32
N PHE A 219 -5.74 -9.81 6.16
CA PHE A 219 -6.14 -8.64 5.37
C PHE A 219 -7.66 -8.52 5.38
N TYR A 220 -8.21 -7.50 6.05
CA TYR A 220 -9.64 -7.23 6.06
C TYR A 220 -10.03 -6.36 4.87
N CYS A 221 -10.82 -6.92 3.95
CA CYS A 221 -11.32 -6.25 2.75
C CYS A 221 -12.65 -6.88 2.33
N ALA A 222 -13.72 -6.08 2.20
CA ALA A 222 -15.06 -6.61 1.94
C ALA A 222 -15.22 -7.23 0.54
N HIS A 223 -14.49 -6.75 -0.45
CA HIS A 223 -14.81 -7.02 -1.85
C HIS A 223 -13.75 -7.78 -2.64
N GLN A 224 -12.51 -7.86 -2.12
CA GLN A 224 -11.39 -8.40 -2.89
C GLN A 224 -10.51 -9.33 -2.05
N THR A 225 -9.85 -10.25 -2.71
CA THR A 225 -8.81 -11.08 -2.11
C THR A 225 -7.43 -10.55 -2.48
N VAL A 226 -6.50 -10.61 -1.52
CA VAL A 226 -5.08 -10.35 -1.75
C VAL A 226 -4.37 -11.69 -1.90
N ASN A 227 -3.86 -11.96 -3.08
CA ASN A 227 -3.30 -13.26 -3.45
C ASN A 227 -1.77 -13.20 -3.69
N LEU A 228 -1.06 -12.28 -3.01
CA LEU A 228 0.37 -12.10 -3.20
C LEU A 228 1.20 -13.26 -2.60
N THR A 229 0.79 -13.76 -1.43
CA THR A 229 1.50 -14.85 -0.72
C THR A 229 0.53 -15.88 -0.14
N ASN A 230 1.04 -17.12 0.04
CA ASN A 230 0.27 -18.21 0.64
C ASN A 230 0.00 -18.01 2.15
N ASN A 231 0.76 -17.14 2.83
CA ASN A 231 0.56 -16.81 4.24
C ASN A 231 -0.35 -15.60 4.46
N THR A 232 -1.03 -15.12 3.40
CA THR A 232 -2.00 -14.04 3.47
C THR A 232 -3.41 -14.61 3.46
N ILE A 233 -4.19 -14.27 4.49
CA ILE A 233 -5.61 -14.61 4.61
C ILE A 233 -6.41 -13.33 4.44
N THR A 234 -7.33 -13.32 3.49
CA THR A 234 -8.31 -12.24 3.35
C THR A 234 -9.59 -12.58 4.10
N LYS A 235 -10.05 -11.66 4.93
CA LYS A 235 -11.34 -11.73 5.63
C LYS A 235 -12.27 -10.66 5.08
N HIS A 236 -13.49 -11.07 4.72
CA HIS A 236 -14.46 -10.16 4.09
C HIS A 236 -15.39 -9.49 5.10
N ARG A 237 -15.30 -9.84 6.38
CA ARG A 237 -16.08 -9.24 7.49
C ARG A 237 -15.25 -9.23 8.77
N LEU A 238 -15.60 -8.34 9.68
CA LEU A 238 -15.15 -8.35 11.06
C LEU A 238 -16.01 -9.37 11.83
N ILE A 239 -15.49 -10.56 12.05
CA ILE A 239 -16.21 -11.63 12.81
C ILE A 239 -15.28 -12.15 13.89
#